data_51034ed9ddc116bf034e4d28c3f05565
#
_entry.id   51034ed9ddc116bf034e4d28c3f05565
#
_cell.length_a   1.000
_cell.length_b   1.000
_cell.length_c   1.000
_cell.angle_alpha   90.00
_cell.angle_beta   90.00
_cell.angle_gamma   90.00
#
_symmetry.space_group_name_H-M   'P 1'
#
loop_
_entity.id
_entity.type
_entity.pdbx_description
1 polymer ?
#
loop_
_entity_poly.entity_id
_entity_poly.type
_entity_poly.pdbx_seq_one_letter_code
_entity_poly.pdbx_strand_id
1 'polypeptide(L)'
;MVAHPDDCVIFAKPFIDTHDQFDWQILYLTYAQFEPRGKEIAEYWAKQGILTTHLGFTDDYQDMENNALSFNHEQAAREIVNICQPYDLVLTHNPDGDYGHIHHKFVSQCVTESGIPAIYFASQGKENLTCGAKNKVMLEDLPLHREVIEQFKN
;
A
#
# COMPACT_ATOMS: atom_id res chain seq x y z
N MET A 1 -4.17 4.68 -0.74
CA MET A 1 -2.74 5.03 -0.86
C MET A 1 -1.92 4.13 0.03
N VAL A 2 -0.98 3.39 -0.51
CA VAL A 2 -0.13 2.45 0.22
C VAL A 2 1.34 2.58 -0.18
N ALA A 3 2.24 2.07 0.65
CA ALA A 3 3.68 2.18 0.41
C ALA A 3 4.17 1.20 -0.66
N HIS A 4 3.86 -0.09 -0.51
CA HIS A 4 4.40 -1.14 -1.36
C HIS A 4 3.31 -1.86 -2.15
N PRO A 5 3.67 -2.54 -3.25
CA PRO A 5 2.70 -3.19 -4.13
C PRO A 5 1.82 -4.24 -3.45
N ASP A 6 2.37 -5.01 -2.52
CA ASP A 6 1.68 -6.08 -1.80
C ASP A 6 0.76 -5.59 -0.67
N ASP A 7 0.99 -4.38 -0.14
CA ASP A 7 0.23 -3.84 0.99
C ASP A 7 -1.28 -3.79 0.73
N CYS A 8 -1.67 -3.41 -0.48
CA CYS A 8 -3.08 -3.29 -0.82
C CYS A 8 -3.79 -4.65 -0.80
N VAL A 9 -3.09 -5.71 -1.19
CA VAL A 9 -3.60 -7.08 -1.13
C VAL A 9 -3.66 -7.56 0.32
N ILE A 10 -2.63 -7.25 1.13
CA ILE A 10 -2.53 -7.69 2.52
C ILE A 10 -3.56 -6.97 3.39
N PHE A 11 -3.64 -5.64 3.31
CA PHE A 11 -4.40 -4.81 4.25
C PHE A 11 -5.75 -4.33 3.73
N ALA A 12 -5.85 -3.97 2.45
CA ALA A 12 -7.01 -3.27 1.91
C ALA A 12 -8.01 -4.17 1.17
N LYS A 13 -7.56 -5.28 0.60
CA LYS A 13 -8.41 -6.11 -0.26
C LYS A 13 -9.73 -6.54 0.40
N PRO A 14 -9.80 -6.96 1.67
CA PRO A 14 -11.08 -7.28 2.30
C PRO A 14 -12.07 -6.12 2.30
N PHE A 15 -11.57 -4.91 2.55
CA PHE A 15 -12.39 -3.71 2.54
C PHE A 15 -12.87 -3.39 1.13
N ILE A 16 -11.97 -3.45 0.15
CA ILE A 16 -12.29 -3.23 -1.26
C ILE A 16 -13.36 -4.21 -1.75
N ASP A 17 -13.19 -5.51 -1.47
CA ASP A 17 -14.09 -6.57 -1.92
C ASP A 17 -15.50 -6.46 -1.31
N THR A 18 -15.63 -5.83 -0.14
CA THR A 18 -16.92 -5.64 0.55
C THR A 18 -17.55 -4.27 0.33
N HIS A 19 -16.88 -3.39 -0.41
CA HIS A 19 -17.33 -2.03 -0.69
C HIS A 19 -17.24 -1.74 -2.19
N ASP A 20 -17.86 -2.59 -3.00
CA ASP A 20 -17.88 -2.53 -4.46
C ASP A 20 -18.70 -1.35 -5.01
N GLN A 21 -19.47 -0.66 -4.15
CA GLN A 21 -20.18 0.55 -4.50
C GLN A 21 -19.27 1.77 -4.73
N PHE A 22 -17.98 1.69 -4.31
CA PHE A 22 -17.00 2.74 -4.55
C PHE A 22 -16.22 2.50 -5.84
N ASP A 23 -15.83 3.58 -6.49
CA ASP A 23 -14.90 3.56 -7.62
C ASP A 23 -13.46 3.58 -7.09
N TRP A 24 -12.86 2.39 -6.95
CA TRP A 24 -11.55 2.22 -6.35
C TRP A 24 -10.43 2.50 -7.35
N GLN A 25 -9.43 3.24 -6.87
CA GLN A 25 -8.11 3.34 -7.50
C GLN A 25 -7.03 3.09 -6.46
N ILE A 26 -5.91 2.51 -6.86
CA ILE A 26 -4.82 2.18 -5.94
C ILE A 26 -3.59 3.01 -6.29
N LEU A 27 -3.06 3.69 -5.28
CA LEU A 27 -1.91 4.56 -5.39
C LEU A 27 -0.75 3.98 -4.59
N TYR A 28 0.40 3.79 -5.23
CA TYR A 28 1.62 3.21 -4.64
C TYR A 28 2.73 4.25 -4.53
N LEU A 29 3.43 4.26 -3.39
CA LEU A 29 4.62 5.08 -3.18
C LEU A 29 5.81 4.52 -3.96
N THR A 30 6.06 3.22 -3.84
CA THR A 30 7.25 2.56 -4.39
C THR A 30 6.96 1.76 -5.64
N TYR A 31 8.01 1.32 -6.30
CA TYR A 31 7.99 0.52 -7.53
C TYR A 31 7.21 1.15 -8.69
N ALA A 32 7.93 1.72 -9.64
CA ALA A 32 7.32 2.22 -10.87
C ALA A 32 6.59 1.10 -11.61
N GLN A 33 5.55 1.45 -12.35
CA GLN A 33 4.69 0.48 -13.04
C GLN A 33 5.43 -0.39 -14.07
N PHE A 34 6.57 0.05 -14.57
CA PHE A 34 7.41 -0.72 -15.49
C PHE A 34 8.39 -1.67 -14.79
N GLU A 35 8.62 -1.53 -13.49
CA GLU A 35 9.42 -2.45 -12.70
C GLU A 35 8.69 -3.77 -12.50
N PRO A 36 9.39 -4.92 -12.39
CA PRO A 36 8.73 -6.23 -12.34
C PRO A 36 7.63 -6.35 -11.30
N ARG A 37 7.86 -5.92 -10.05
CA ARG A 37 6.84 -5.95 -8.98
C ARG A 37 5.70 -4.96 -9.22
N GLY A 38 6.02 -3.78 -9.71
CA GLY A 38 5.01 -2.77 -10.06
C GLY A 38 4.11 -3.24 -11.19
N LYS A 39 4.69 -3.85 -12.21
CA LYS A 39 3.94 -4.43 -13.34
C LYS A 39 3.02 -5.57 -12.90
N GLU A 40 3.54 -6.51 -12.13
CA GLU A 40 2.76 -7.66 -11.64
C GLU A 40 1.52 -7.20 -10.86
N ILE A 41 1.68 -6.27 -9.93
CA ILE A 41 0.55 -5.80 -9.14
C ILE A 41 -0.44 -4.97 -9.96
N ALA A 42 0.04 -4.19 -10.91
CA ALA A 42 -0.84 -3.44 -11.83
C ALA A 42 -1.70 -4.38 -12.67
N GLU A 43 -1.12 -5.46 -13.20
CA GLU A 43 -1.84 -6.49 -13.95
C GLU A 43 -2.85 -7.26 -13.08
N TYR A 44 -2.48 -7.54 -11.82
CA TYR A 44 -3.38 -8.17 -10.85
C TYR A 44 -4.66 -7.35 -10.63
N TRP A 45 -4.53 -6.06 -10.37
CA TRP A 45 -5.68 -5.18 -10.14
C TRP A 45 -6.44 -4.86 -11.43
N ALA A 46 -5.76 -4.74 -12.57
CA ALA A 46 -6.41 -4.51 -13.85
C ALA A 46 -7.40 -5.62 -14.22
N LYS A 47 -7.09 -6.88 -13.88
CA LYS A 47 -8.02 -8.02 -14.06
C LYS A 47 -9.30 -7.88 -13.24
N GLN A 48 -9.29 -7.06 -12.19
CA GLN A 48 -10.43 -6.75 -11.34
C GLN A 48 -11.09 -5.40 -11.68
N GLY A 49 -10.65 -4.77 -12.78
CA GLY A 49 -11.17 -3.48 -13.23
C GLY A 49 -10.69 -2.28 -12.41
N ILE A 50 -9.64 -2.45 -11.59
CA ILE A 50 -9.10 -1.40 -10.72
C ILE A 50 -7.81 -0.85 -11.33
N LEU A 51 -7.75 0.46 -11.51
CA LEU A 51 -6.56 1.15 -12.01
C LEU A 51 -5.54 1.39 -10.88
N THR A 52 -4.27 1.36 -11.24
CA THR A 52 -3.17 1.66 -10.32
C THR A 52 -2.35 2.84 -10.82
N THR A 53 -1.81 3.62 -9.88
CA THR A 53 -0.83 4.67 -10.15
C THR A 53 0.36 4.49 -9.23
N HIS A 54 1.56 4.61 -9.75
CA HIS A 54 2.80 4.35 -9.05
C HIS A 54 3.68 5.60 -9.07
N LEU A 55 4.09 6.08 -7.90
CA LEU A 55 5.01 7.21 -7.80
C LEU A 55 6.47 6.80 -8.08
N GLY A 56 6.80 5.54 -7.86
CA GLY A 56 8.07 4.96 -8.27
C GLY A 56 9.28 5.33 -7.39
N PHE A 57 9.04 5.72 -6.14
CA PHE A 57 10.14 5.92 -5.19
C PHE A 57 10.81 4.59 -4.84
N THR A 58 12.07 4.66 -4.43
CA THR A 58 12.87 3.48 -4.09
C THR A 58 12.36 2.80 -2.83
N ASP A 59 12.25 1.48 -2.87
CA ASP A 59 12.06 0.64 -1.71
C ASP A 59 13.41 0.04 -1.29
N ASP A 60 14.09 0.70 -0.36
CA ASP A 60 15.37 0.25 0.15
C ASP A 60 15.18 -0.47 1.50
N TYR A 61 15.55 -1.75 1.55
CA TYR A 61 15.44 -2.55 2.78
C TYR A 61 16.24 -1.95 3.95
N GLN A 62 17.30 -1.17 3.65
CA GLN A 62 18.11 -0.50 4.67
C GLN A 62 17.36 0.64 5.38
N ASP A 63 16.28 1.15 4.81
CA ASP A 63 15.49 2.21 5.43
C ASP A 63 14.94 1.78 6.80
N MET A 64 14.53 0.53 6.93
CA MET A 64 14.08 -0.02 8.21
C MET A 64 15.22 -0.13 9.23
N GLU A 65 16.38 -0.61 8.81
CA GLU A 65 17.56 -0.76 9.67
C GLU A 65 18.11 0.58 10.14
N ASN A 66 18.14 1.55 9.24
CA ASN A 66 18.68 2.90 9.48
C ASN A 66 17.65 3.84 10.11
N ASN A 67 16.39 3.44 10.15
CA ASN A 67 15.26 4.29 10.54
C ASN A 67 15.27 5.64 9.80
N ALA A 68 15.54 5.60 8.51
CA ALA A 68 15.67 6.75 7.64
C ALA A 68 15.19 6.43 6.22
N LEU A 69 14.55 7.39 5.57
CA LEU A 69 14.09 7.25 4.18
C LEU A 69 15.26 7.51 3.21
N SER A 70 15.49 6.59 2.28
CA SER A 70 16.56 6.71 1.24
C SER A 70 16.16 7.63 0.10
N PHE A 71 14.87 7.89 -0.10
CA PHE A 71 14.36 8.80 -1.13
C PHE A 71 14.14 10.22 -0.60
N ASN A 72 13.97 11.17 -1.51
CA ASN A 72 13.66 12.56 -1.16
C ASN A 72 12.24 12.65 -0.57
N HIS A 73 12.16 12.74 0.77
CA HIS A 73 10.89 12.72 1.50
C HIS A 73 10.04 13.98 1.29
N GLU A 74 10.65 15.14 1.03
CA GLU A 74 9.89 16.36 0.74
C GLU A 74 9.20 16.26 -0.62
N GLN A 75 9.88 15.73 -1.62
CA GLN A 75 9.28 15.48 -2.93
C GLN A 75 8.19 14.43 -2.81
N ALA A 76 8.45 13.31 -2.15
CA ALA A 76 7.48 12.23 -1.97
C ALA A 76 6.23 12.72 -1.24
N ALA A 77 6.38 13.53 -0.18
CA ALA A 77 5.23 14.10 0.53
C ALA A 77 4.36 14.98 -0.38
N ARG A 78 4.98 15.85 -1.16
CA ARG A 78 4.24 16.68 -2.14
C ARG A 78 3.50 15.83 -3.17
N GLU A 79 4.14 14.81 -3.70
CA GLU A 79 3.52 13.93 -4.70
C GLU A 79 2.38 13.11 -4.11
N ILE A 80 2.52 12.59 -2.89
CA ILE A 80 1.42 11.88 -2.18
C ILE A 80 0.21 12.81 -2.00
N VAL A 81 0.43 14.01 -1.48
CA VAL A 81 -0.66 14.98 -1.28
C VAL A 81 -1.35 15.30 -2.60
N ASN A 82 -0.58 15.60 -3.64
CA ASN A 82 -1.13 15.94 -4.94
C ASN A 82 -1.95 14.81 -5.57
N ILE A 83 -1.45 13.57 -5.48
CA ILE A 83 -2.14 12.42 -6.08
C ILE A 83 -3.39 12.03 -5.29
N CYS A 84 -3.44 12.30 -3.98
CA CYS A 84 -4.59 11.99 -3.13
C CYS A 84 -5.69 13.06 -3.20
N GLN A 85 -5.37 14.30 -3.52
CA GLN A 85 -6.32 15.44 -3.52
C GLN A 85 -7.62 15.22 -4.31
N PRO A 86 -7.63 14.54 -5.46
CA PRO A 86 -8.87 14.35 -6.24
C PRO A 86 -9.88 13.39 -5.60
N TYR A 87 -9.50 12.66 -4.55
CA TYR A 87 -10.34 11.61 -3.95
C TYR A 87 -11.12 12.12 -2.74
N ASP A 88 -12.34 11.60 -2.57
CA ASP A 88 -13.22 11.95 -1.45
C ASP A 88 -12.82 11.24 -0.15
N LEU A 89 -12.15 10.08 -0.27
CA LEU A 89 -11.73 9.25 0.83
C LEU A 89 -10.46 8.47 0.47
N VAL A 90 -9.52 8.40 1.39
CA VAL A 90 -8.28 7.62 1.22
C VAL A 90 -8.21 6.52 2.28
N LEU A 91 -8.14 5.27 1.84
CA LEU A 91 -7.80 4.13 2.69
C LEU A 91 -6.27 3.98 2.70
N THR A 92 -5.65 3.91 3.87
CA THR A 92 -4.19 3.97 4.01
C THR A 92 -3.66 3.29 5.29
N HIS A 93 -2.34 3.26 5.41
CA HIS A 93 -1.63 2.76 6.60
C HIS A 93 -1.98 3.55 7.85
N ASN A 94 -1.91 2.90 9.01
CA ASN A 94 -2.10 3.57 10.29
C ASN A 94 -0.83 4.33 10.73
N PRO A 95 -0.93 5.24 11.71
CA PRO A 95 0.20 6.03 12.18
C PRO A 95 1.36 5.21 12.76
N ASP A 96 1.09 4.01 13.26
CA ASP A 96 2.12 3.11 13.80
C ASP A 96 2.86 2.34 12.70
N GLY A 97 2.45 2.51 11.44
CA GLY A 97 3.02 1.84 10.29
C GLY A 97 2.66 0.36 10.21
N ASP A 98 1.48 0.00 10.69
CA ASP A 98 0.90 -1.34 10.74
C ASP A 98 1.69 -2.31 11.65
N TYR A 99 2.90 -2.62 11.28
CA TYR A 99 3.87 -3.41 12.07
C TYR A 99 5.18 -2.63 12.34
N GLY A 100 5.16 -1.32 12.18
CA GLY A 100 6.29 -0.43 12.46
C GLY A 100 7.11 -0.02 11.23
N HIS A 101 6.64 -0.33 10.00
CA HIS A 101 7.39 -0.02 8.78
C HIS A 101 7.49 1.49 8.55
N ILE A 102 8.72 1.99 8.33
CA ILE A 102 8.98 3.43 8.18
C ILE A 102 8.25 4.03 6.95
N HIS A 103 8.18 3.33 5.83
CA HIS A 103 7.44 3.80 4.64
C HIS A 103 5.94 3.90 4.92
N HIS A 104 5.36 2.96 5.68
CA HIS A 104 3.95 3.00 6.07
C HIS A 104 3.65 4.19 6.97
N LYS A 105 4.51 4.46 7.96
CA LYS A 105 4.42 5.64 8.83
C LYS A 105 4.47 6.93 8.01
N PHE A 106 5.38 6.99 7.07
CA PHE A 106 5.54 8.15 6.19
C PHE A 106 4.29 8.40 5.33
N VAL A 107 3.76 7.38 4.67
CA VAL A 107 2.52 7.49 3.87
C VAL A 107 1.35 7.92 4.75
N SER A 108 1.18 7.29 5.92
CA SER A 108 0.15 7.64 6.89
C SER A 108 0.22 9.10 7.29
N GLN A 109 1.41 9.59 7.63
CA GLN A 109 1.63 10.99 8.00
C GLN A 109 1.26 11.94 6.86
N CYS A 110 1.73 11.68 5.64
CA CYS A 110 1.44 12.53 4.48
C CYS A 110 -0.06 12.62 4.19
N VAL A 111 -0.78 11.49 4.23
CA VAL A 111 -2.23 11.47 4.04
C VAL A 111 -2.94 12.22 5.16
N THR A 112 -2.54 12.03 6.42
CA THR A 112 -3.13 12.73 7.57
C THR A 112 -2.92 14.24 7.45
N GLU A 113 -1.72 14.69 7.15
CA GLU A 113 -1.38 16.11 7.01
C GLU A 113 -2.06 16.76 5.80
N SER A 114 -2.45 16.00 4.79
CA SER A 114 -3.19 16.51 3.63
C SER A 114 -4.59 17.01 3.98
N GLY A 115 -5.16 16.57 5.11
CA GLY A 115 -6.52 16.88 5.51
C GLY A 115 -7.62 16.15 4.73
N ILE A 116 -7.26 15.23 3.83
CA ILE A 116 -8.23 14.40 3.11
C ILE A 116 -8.84 13.39 4.09
N PRO A 117 -10.17 13.14 4.06
CA PRO A 117 -10.78 12.10 4.87
C PRO A 117 -10.09 10.75 4.66
N ALA A 118 -9.68 10.09 5.73
CA ALA A 118 -8.94 8.85 5.66
C ALA A 118 -9.51 7.76 6.57
N ILE A 119 -9.42 6.52 6.10
CA ILE A 119 -9.63 5.32 6.90
C ILE A 119 -8.28 4.62 7.02
N TYR A 120 -7.88 4.30 8.23
CA TYR A 120 -6.60 3.66 8.52
C TYR A 120 -6.77 2.16 8.71
N PHE A 121 -5.78 1.38 8.23
CA PHE A 121 -5.72 -0.04 8.54
C PHE A 121 -5.67 -0.24 10.06
N ALA A 122 -6.25 -1.35 10.54
CA ALA A 122 -6.30 -1.61 11.97
C ALA A 122 -4.89 -1.78 12.56
N SER A 123 -4.62 -1.04 13.62
CA SER A 123 -3.36 -1.13 14.37
C SER A 123 -3.48 -2.16 15.49
N GLN A 124 -3.29 -3.42 15.18
CA GLN A 124 -3.28 -4.43 16.25
C GLN A 124 -2.43 -5.64 15.87
N GLY A 125 -1.17 -5.58 16.14
CA GLY A 125 -0.27 -6.72 16.14
C GLY A 125 -0.32 -7.62 14.89
N LYS A 126 0.54 -8.61 14.86
CA LYS A 126 0.59 -9.58 13.74
C LYS A 126 -0.72 -10.34 13.53
N GLU A 127 -1.56 -10.44 14.55
CA GLU A 127 -2.83 -11.20 14.49
C GLU A 127 -3.85 -10.59 13.53
N ASN A 128 -3.85 -9.27 13.34
CA ASN A 128 -4.76 -8.61 12.40
C ASN A 128 -4.20 -8.50 10.98
N LEU A 129 -2.91 -8.63 10.81
CA LEU A 129 -2.27 -8.69 9.50
C LEU A 129 -2.71 -9.94 8.72
N THR A 130 -3.07 -11.00 9.44
CA THR A 130 -3.56 -12.24 8.83
C THR A 130 -4.95 -12.09 8.18
N CYS A 131 -5.69 -11.05 8.49
CA CYS A 131 -7.02 -10.85 7.91
C CYS A 131 -6.97 -10.59 6.40
N GLY A 132 -6.00 -9.80 5.94
CA GLY A 132 -5.79 -9.55 4.52
C GLY A 132 -5.37 -10.81 3.75
N ALA A 133 -4.51 -11.63 4.33
CA ALA A 133 -3.99 -12.85 3.70
C ALA A 133 -5.04 -13.97 3.57
N LYS A 134 -6.12 -13.92 4.34
CA LYS A 134 -7.23 -14.88 4.23
C LYS A 134 -8.11 -14.68 2.99
N ASN A 135 -7.88 -13.63 2.23
CA ASN A 135 -8.66 -13.31 1.04
C ASN A 135 -8.21 -14.01 -0.22
N LYS A 136 -8.06 -15.32 -0.20
CA LYS A 136 -7.98 -16.15 -1.41
C LYS A 136 -7.07 -15.59 -2.54
N VAL A 137 -6.06 -14.79 -2.20
CA VAL A 137 -5.03 -14.45 -3.18
C VAL A 137 -4.28 -15.73 -3.47
N MET A 138 -4.42 -16.21 -4.70
CA MET A 138 -3.64 -17.33 -5.14
C MET A 138 -2.19 -16.86 -5.26
N LEU A 139 -1.26 -17.54 -4.60
CA LEU A 139 0.17 -17.20 -4.69
C LEU A 139 0.69 -17.29 -6.13
N GLU A 140 0.03 -18.11 -6.94
CA GLU A 140 0.30 -18.22 -8.37
C GLU A 140 0.02 -16.93 -9.12
N ASP A 141 -0.90 -16.09 -8.61
CA ASP A 141 -1.25 -14.81 -9.24
C ASP A 141 -0.22 -13.72 -8.97
N LEU A 142 0.56 -13.86 -7.89
CA LEU A 142 1.55 -12.87 -7.46
C LEU A 142 2.90 -13.52 -7.10
N PRO A 143 3.58 -14.18 -8.04
CA PRO A 143 4.81 -14.92 -7.77
C PRO A 143 5.96 -14.05 -7.25
N LEU A 144 6.05 -12.77 -7.66
CA LEU A 144 7.10 -11.85 -7.21
C LEU A 144 6.84 -11.31 -5.79
N HIS A 145 5.63 -11.49 -5.26
CA HIS A 145 5.26 -11.07 -3.91
C HIS A 145 5.06 -12.24 -2.95
N ARG A 146 5.34 -13.46 -3.40
CA ARG A 146 5.07 -14.70 -2.66
C ARG A 146 5.63 -14.68 -1.25
N GLU A 147 6.91 -14.34 -1.10
CA GLU A 147 7.60 -14.38 0.19
C GLU A 147 6.95 -13.44 1.22
N VAL A 148 6.60 -12.23 0.77
CA VAL A 148 5.95 -11.24 1.64
C VAL A 148 4.56 -11.71 2.02
N ILE A 149 3.74 -12.12 1.06
CA ILE A 149 2.37 -12.55 1.31
C ILE A 149 2.33 -13.78 2.24
N GLU A 150 3.28 -14.72 2.10
CA GLU A 150 3.34 -15.89 2.99
C GLU A 150 3.61 -15.54 4.46
N GLN A 151 4.36 -14.47 4.73
CA GLN A 151 4.61 -14.03 6.10
C GLN A 151 3.32 -13.64 6.86
N PHE A 152 2.28 -13.26 6.13
CA PHE A 152 1.00 -12.82 6.69
C PHE A 152 -0.13 -13.85 6.58
N LYS A 153 0.14 -15.04 6.03
CA LYS A 153 -0.89 -16.10 5.89
C LYS A 153 -1.20 -16.84 7.19
N ASN A 154 -0.32 -16.78 8.12
CA ASN A 154 -0.43 -17.43 9.42
C ASN A 154 -0.78 -16.41 10.49
#